data_37d9530aa9281f22259a0079b99be409
#
_entry.id   37d9530aa9281f22259a0079b99be409
#
_cell.length_a   1.000
_cell.length_b   1.000
_cell.length_c   1.000
_cell.angle_alpha   90.00
_cell.angle_beta   90.00
_cell.angle_gamma   90.00
#
_symmetry.space_group_name_H-M   'P 1'
#
loop_
_entity.id
_entity.type
_entity.pdbx_description
1 polymer ?
#
loop_
_entity_poly.entity_id
_entity_poly.type
_entity_poly.pdbx_seq_one_letter_code
_entity_poly.pdbx_strand_id
1 'polypeptide(L)'
;MNKLLAVALALAAGAVFAQETIKIGVITDRVGVSKPYSEPATEGAIFGAEEINRGGGLLGRKVELLIEDDQSRPDISAALARKLVDQGVVFIISVSLSPATQQQQTVTMEARVPQMTPMNSADYLTTQLDNPYFWQTGPLGSVQIATLLAHARTKNFKRVALITDNSDLGQAIGKAFRGTLEKAGIQIVAEEVVSRGATTAMPQMQKIRAANPEAMFLAGVLTAENVLIFRAYKELGVKFPIHSSYNLSVPIYETVAKGLIDGITFVDAYDPEKPEVKQFEAAYKKAKGKDPQNLHGYGYDGVMLVADAIRRAGSTDKEKIRAAMQSLSYSGVMGAKGMRYSFPEGKRVGFDPNGMVVRVYEKDRQGRVVYVGTK
;
A
#
# COMPACT_ATOMS: atom_id res chain seq x y z
N MET A 1 -13.66 -59.24 -55.60
CA MET A 1 -14.44 -57.99 -55.54
C MET A 1 -14.22 -57.38 -54.16
N ASN A 2 -13.18 -56.54 -54.05
CA ASN A 2 -12.77 -55.94 -52.80
C ASN A 2 -13.37 -54.56 -52.65
N LYS A 3 -14.12 -54.35 -51.61
CA LYS A 3 -14.56 -53.01 -51.20
C LYS A 3 -13.55 -52.44 -50.26
N LEU A 4 -12.75 -51.52 -50.74
CA LEU A 4 -11.88 -50.69 -49.93
C LEU A 4 -12.75 -49.63 -49.19
N LEU A 5 -12.83 -49.80 -47.86
CA LEU A 5 -13.44 -48.80 -47.00
C LEU A 5 -12.35 -47.74 -46.69
N ALA A 6 -12.43 -46.57 -47.33
CA ALA A 6 -11.58 -45.42 -47.00
C ALA A 6 -12.12 -44.79 -45.71
N VAL A 7 -11.43 -44.96 -44.59
CA VAL A 7 -11.65 -44.21 -43.37
C VAL A 7 -10.92 -42.86 -43.52
N ALA A 8 -11.68 -41.83 -43.85
CA ALA A 8 -11.18 -40.43 -43.78
C ALA A 8 -11.07 -40.03 -42.33
N LEU A 9 -9.89 -40.14 -41.75
CA LEU A 9 -9.57 -39.56 -40.45
C LEU A 9 -9.48 -38.02 -40.63
N ALA A 10 -10.55 -37.29 -40.34
CA ALA A 10 -10.52 -35.85 -40.32
C ALA A 10 -9.67 -35.42 -39.12
N LEU A 11 -8.42 -35.11 -39.36
CA LEU A 11 -7.57 -34.35 -38.47
C LEU A 11 -8.14 -32.92 -38.35
N ALA A 12 -9.03 -32.73 -37.40
CA ALA A 12 -9.35 -31.41 -36.90
C ALA A 12 -8.13 -30.90 -36.12
N ALA A 13 -7.15 -30.39 -36.89
CA ALA A 13 -6.12 -29.55 -36.32
C ALA A 13 -6.81 -28.29 -35.85
N GLY A 14 -7.33 -28.33 -34.61
CA GLY A 14 -7.77 -27.13 -33.91
C GLY A 14 -6.54 -26.22 -33.84
N ALA A 15 -6.52 -25.17 -34.68
CA ALA A 15 -5.60 -24.09 -34.52
C ALA A 15 -5.83 -23.56 -33.10
N VAL A 16 -4.95 -23.93 -32.17
CA VAL A 16 -4.86 -23.28 -30.87
C VAL A 16 -4.37 -21.88 -31.18
N PHE A 17 -5.28 -20.98 -31.53
CA PHE A 17 -4.99 -19.56 -31.46
C PHE A 17 -4.53 -19.33 -30.03
N ALA A 18 -3.24 -19.05 -29.84
CA ALA A 18 -2.73 -18.60 -28.59
C ALA A 18 -3.57 -17.38 -28.19
N GLN A 19 -4.51 -17.61 -27.28
CA GLN A 19 -5.43 -16.55 -26.86
C GLN A 19 -4.56 -15.43 -26.27
N GLU A 20 -4.68 -14.23 -26.85
CA GLU A 20 -3.88 -13.08 -26.41
C GLU A 20 -3.94 -12.93 -24.90
N THR A 21 -2.79 -12.63 -24.28
CA THR A 21 -2.69 -12.40 -22.84
C THR A 21 -3.58 -11.22 -22.40
N ILE A 22 -4.04 -11.25 -21.16
CA ILE A 22 -4.68 -10.08 -20.54
C ILE A 22 -3.57 -9.23 -19.94
N LYS A 23 -3.31 -8.07 -20.52
CA LYS A 23 -2.24 -7.17 -20.11
C LYS A 23 -2.71 -6.24 -19.01
N ILE A 24 -2.02 -6.25 -17.88
CA ILE A 24 -2.23 -5.33 -16.76
C ILE A 24 -0.93 -4.52 -16.60
N GLY A 25 -1.02 -3.20 -16.65
CA GLY A 25 0.11 -2.31 -16.42
C GLY A 25 0.41 -2.18 -14.93
N VAL A 26 1.68 -2.16 -14.57
CA VAL A 26 2.16 -1.82 -13.23
C VAL A 26 3.20 -0.72 -13.36
N ILE A 27 2.93 0.46 -12.79
CA ILE A 27 3.93 1.53 -12.71
C ILE A 27 4.45 1.55 -11.27
N THR A 28 5.75 1.47 -11.11
CA THR A 28 6.41 1.30 -9.82
C THR A 28 7.72 2.07 -9.76
N ASP A 29 8.31 2.19 -8.59
CA ASP A 29 9.66 2.73 -8.41
C ASP A 29 10.62 1.59 -8.04
N ARG A 30 11.63 1.36 -8.87
CA ARG A 30 12.64 0.31 -8.66
C ARG A 30 14.02 0.86 -8.28
N VAL A 31 14.27 2.14 -8.48
CA VAL A 31 15.59 2.76 -8.25
C VAL A 31 15.52 4.08 -7.49
N GLY A 32 14.35 4.70 -7.36
CA GLY A 32 14.15 5.98 -6.68
C GLY A 32 13.93 5.84 -5.17
N VAL A 33 13.44 6.92 -4.55
CA VAL A 33 13.31 7.04 -3.09
C VAL A 33 12.22 6.15 -2.49
N SER A 34 11.22 5.74 -3.27
CA SER A 34 10.16 4.85 -2.79
C SER A 34 10.45 3.36 -3.00
N LYS A 35 11.60 3.00 -3.59
CA LYS A 35 11.99 1.59 -3.80
C LYS A 35 11.75 0.68 -2.59
N PRO A 36 12.12 1.05 -1.34
CA PRO A 36 11.91 0.17 -0.18
C PRO A 36 10.45 -0.22 0.07
N TYR A 37 9.51 0.57 -0.47
CA TYR A 37 8.07 0.34 -0.37
C TYR A 37 7.53 -0.32 -1.63
N SER A 38 7.95 0.16 -2.79
CA SER A 38 7.41 -0.22 -4.10
C SER A 38 7.87 -1.59 -4.56
N GLU A 39 9.14 -1.95 -4.30
CA GLU A 39 9.72 -3.22 -4.76
C GLU A 39 9.01 -4.44 -4.15
N PRO A 40 8.80 -4.52 -2.81
CA PRO A 40 8.03 -5.63 -2.24
C PRO A 40 6.58 -5.67 -2.73
N ALA A 41 5.92 -4.53 -2.90
CA ALA A 41 4.57 -4.49 -3.45
C ALA A 41 4.53 -4.98 -4.90
N THR A 42 5.53 -4.64 -5.71
CA THR A 42 5.66 -5.15 -7.08
C THR A 42 5.89 -6.66 -7.10
N GLU A 43 6.75 -7.19 -6.21
CA GLU A 43 6.95 -8.65 -6.07
C GLU A 43 5.63 -9.35 -5.68
N GLY A 44 4.83 -8.73 -4.80
CA GLY A 44 3.50 -9.22 -4.44
C GLY A 44 2.53 -9.25 -5.62
N ALA A 45 2.54 -8.20 -6.46
CA ALA A 45 1.73 -8.17 -7.69
C ALA A 45 2.14 -9.28 -8.68
N ILE A 46 3.46 -9.48 -8.88
CA ILE A 46 3.99 -10.57 -9.71
C ILE A 46 3.51 -11.92 -9.17
N PHE A 47 3.62 -12.15 -7.87
CA PHE A 47 3.16 -13.39 -7.25
C PHE A 47 1.67 -13.62 -7.44
N GLY A 48 0.83 -12.58 -7.28
CA GLY A 48 -0.61 -12.65 -7.56
C GLY A 48 -0.93 -13.06 -9.00
N ALA A 49 -0.23 -12.49 -9.99
CA ALA A 49 -0.38 -12.85 -11.40
C ALA A 49 0.06 -14.30 -11.67
N GLU A 50 1.15 -14.76 -11.05
CA GLU A 50 1.59 -16.16 -11.13
C GLU A 50 0.55 -17.13 -10.56
N GLU A 51 -0.08 -16.79 -9.42
CA GLU A 51 -1.15 -17.61 -8.82
C GLU A 51 -2.37 -17.68 -9.74
N ILE A 52 -2.80 -16.56 -10.29
CA ILE A 52 -3.90 -16.50 -11.27
C ILE A 52 -3.57 -17.40 -12.46
N ASN A 53 -2.37 -17.29 -13.01
CA ASN A 53 -1.94 -18.08 -14.18
C ASN A 53 -1.82 -19.57 -13.87
N ARG A 54 -1.40 -19.93 -12.67
CA ARG A 54 -1.36 -21.33 -12.19
C ARG A 54 -2.77 -21.90 -12.05
N GLY A 55 -3.74 -21.05 -11.69
CA GLY A 55 -5.17 -21.42 -11.60
C GLY A 55 -5.91 -21.40 -12.95
N GLY A 56 -5.22 -21.30 -14.10
CA GLY A 56 -5.84 -21.30 -15.44
C GLY A 56 -6.09 -19.91 -16.03
N GLY A 57 -5.62 -18.85 -15.39
CA GLY A 57 -5.71 -17.47 -15.87
C GLY A 57 -7.05 -16.80 -15.59
N LEU A 58 -7.36 -15.77 -16.38
CA LEU A 58 -8.63 -15.04 -16.37
C LEU A 58 -9.36 -15.25 -17.69
N LEU A 59 -10.62 -15.62 -17.63
CA LEU A 59 -11.44 -15.89 -18.83
C LEU A 59 -10.73 -16.87 -19.82
N GLY A 60 -9.99 -17.83 -19.29
CA GLY A 60 -9.20 -18.79 -20.07
C GLY A 60 -7.90 -18.24 -20.65
N ARG A 61 -7.52 -17.00 -20.35
CA ARG A 61 -6.34 -16.29 -20.86
C ARG A 61 -5.32 -16.07 -19.76
N LYS A 62 -4.02 -16.13 -20.09
CA LYS A 62 -2.95 -15.76 -19.14
C LYS A 62 -2.98 -14.26 -18.84
N VAL A 63 -2.64 -13.91 -17.63
CA VAL A 63 -2.36 -12.53 -17.21
C VAL A 63 -0.89 -12.22 -17.45
N GLU A 64 -0.61 -11.09 -18.06
CA GLU A 64 0.72 -10.54 -18.26
C GLU A 64 0.82 -9.18 -17.57
N LEU A 65 1.81 -9.02 -16.70
CA LEU A 65 2.11 -7.73 -16.08
C LEU A 65 3.15 -7.00 -16.93
N LEU A 66 2.79 -5.82 -17.44
CA LEU A 66 3.72 -4.89 -18.06
C LEU A 66 4.20 -3.92 -16.98
N ILE A 67 5.46 -4.09 -16.55
CA ILE A 67 6.02 -3.37 -15.39
C ILE A 67 6.94 -2.26 -15.87
N GLU A 68 6.66 -1.02 -15.48
CA GLU A 68 7.42 0.17 -15.83
C GLU A 68 7.95 0.86 -14.57
N ASP A 69 9.18 1.39 -14.65
CA ASP A 69 9.89 2.05 -13.55
C ASP A 69 9.84 3.57 -13.72
N ASP A 70 9.12 4.27 -12.84
CA ASP A 70 9.01 5.73 -12.88
C ASP A 70 10.09 6.47 -12.06
N GLN A 71 10.95 5.73 -11.37
CA GLN A 71 12.07 6.29 -10.61
C GLN A 71 11.66 7.34 -9.57
N SER A 72 10.45 7.24 -9.04
CA SER A 72 9.81 8.27 -8.18
C SER A 72 9.62 9.64 -8.87
N ARG A 73 9.57 9.68 -10.21
CA ARG A 73 9.46 10.91 -11.00
C ARG A 73 8.07 11.07 -11.62
N PRO A 74 7.29 12.09 -11.21
CA PRO A 74 5.93 12.30 -11.72
C PRO A 74 5.86 12.54 -13.24
N ASP A 75 6.84 13.24 -13.81
CA ASP A 75 6.92 13.51 -15.25
C ASP A 75 7.12 12.24 -16.08
N ILE A 76 7.98 11.34 -15.63
CA ILE A 76 8.20 10.03 -16.26
C ILE A 76 6.95 9.17 -16.11
N SER A 77 6.30 9.22 -14.95
CA SER A 77 5.17 8.36 -14.62
C SER A 77 3.98 8.55 -15.55
N ALA A 78 3.66 9.79 -15.94
CA ALA A 78 2.62 10.09 -16.93
C ALA A 78 2.96 9.53 -18.32
N ALA A 79 4.22 9.65 -18.75
CA ALA A 79 4.67 9.11 -20.05
C ALA A 79 4.59 7.58 -20.08
N LEU A 80 4.93 6.92 -18.96
CA LEU A 80 4.82 5.46 -18.83
C LEU A 80 3.35 4.99 -18.81
N ALA A 81 2.45 5.75 -18.18
CA ALA A 81 1.02 5.47 -18.25
C ALA A 81 0.52 5.51 -19.70
N ARG A 82 0.92 6.50 -20.50
CA ARG A 82 0.58 6.58 -21.93
C ARG A 82 1.12 5.39 -22.71
N LYS A 83 2.40 5.06 -22.52
CA LYS A 83 3.02 3.87 -23.12
C LYS A 83 2.23 2.59 -22.83
N LEU A 84 1.82 2.37 -21.59
CA LEU A 84 1.04 1.19 -21.22
C LEU A 84 -0.35 1.19 -21.88
N VAL A 85 -1.01 2.35 -21.96
CA VAL A 85 -2.28 2.52 -22.70
C VAL A 85 -2.11 2.13 -24.16
N ASP A 86 -1.06 2.60 -24.81
CA ASP A 86 -0.75 2.28 -26.21
C ASP A 86 -0.42 0.80 -26.43
N GLN A 87 0.11 0.12 -25.42
CA GLN A 87 0.35 -1.33 -25.42
C GLN A 87 -0.91 -2.16 -25.17
N GLY A 88 -2.06 -1.52 -24.96
CA GLY A 88 -3.37 -2.18 -24.84
C GLY A 88 -3.63 -2.81 -23.48
N VAL A 89 -3.09 -2.25 -22.39
CA VAL A 89 -3.45 -2.71 -21.03
C VAL A 89 -4.91 -2.45 -20.75
N VAL A 90 -5.53 -3.37 -20.01
CA VAL A 90 -6.95 -3.27 -19.63
C VAL A 90 -7.13 -2.59 -18.26
N PHE A 91 -6.05 -2.48 -17.48
CA PHE A 91 -6.01 -1.88 -16.16
C PHE A 91 -4.59 -1.41 -15.83
N ILE A 92 -4.43 -0.35 -15.01
CA ILE A 92 -3.13 0.08 -14.49
C ILE A 92 -3.14 0.03 -12.95
N ILE A 93 -2.14 -0.61 -12.37
CA ILE A 93 -1.87 -0.61 -10.93
C ILE A 93 -0.70 0.33 -10.67
N SER A 94 -0.92 1.38 -9.88
CA SER A 94 0.10 2.36 -9.52
C SER A 94 0.72 2.01 -8.17
N VAL A 95 1.97 1.58 -8.19
CA VAL A 95 2.81 1.33 -7.00
C VAL A 95 3.85 2.44 -6.86
N SER A 96 3.51 3.63 -7.30
CA SER A 96 4.34 4.84 -7.34
C SER A 96 4.00 5.78 -6.19
N LEU A 97 4.79 6.85 -6.02
CA LEU A 97 4.46 7.94 -5.10
C LEU A 97 3.15 8.64 -5.49
N SER A 98 2.45 9.22 -4.51
CA SER A 98 1.17 9.89 -4.74
C SER A 98 1.21 10.98 -5.81
N PRO A 99 2.23 11.87 -5.89
CA PRO A 99 2.33 12.83 -6.98
C PRO A 99 2.48 12.18 -8.36
N ALA A 100 3.23 11.08 -8.45
CA ALA A 100 3.37 10.31 -9.69
C ALA A 100 2.05 9.64 -10.09
N THR A 101 1.36 9.01 -9.13
CA THR A 101 0.03 8.42 -9.33
C THR A 101 -0.99 9.47 -9.82
N GLN A 102 -0.93 10.70 -9.31
CA GLN A 102 -1.81 11.79 -9.76
C GLN A 102 -1.57 12.15 -11.22
N GLN A 103 -0.32 12.20 -11.67
CA GLN A 103 -0.01 12.46 -13.09
C GLN A 103 -0.48 11.31 -14.00
N GLN A 104 -0.41 10.07 -13.55
CA GLN A 104 -0.98 8.93 -14.29
C GLN A 104 -2.48 9.06 -14.46
N GLN A 105 -3.21 9.58 -13.46
CA GLN A 105 -4.68 9.71 -13.51
C GLN A 105 -5.15 10.58 -14.67
N THR A 106 -4.42 11.63 -15.04
CA THR A 106 -4.76 12.48 -16.19
C THR A 106 -4.78 11.64 -17.48
N VAL A 107 -3.79 10.78 -17.65
CA VAL A 107 -3.67 9.91 -18.83
C VAL A 107 -4.74 8.82 -18.83
N THR A 108 -4.93 8.15 -17.70
CA THR A 108 -5.86 7.01 -17.59
C THR A 108 -7.32 7.46 -17.69
N MET A 109 -7.66 8.65 -17.20
CA MET A 109 -8.98 9.25 -17.33
C MET A 109 -9.29 9.59 -18.80
N GLU A 110 -8.35 10.24 -19.51
CA GLU A 110 -8.48 10.57 -20.94
C GLU A 110 -8.66 9.30 -21.79
N ALA A 111 -7.83 8.28 -21.52
CA ALA A 111 -7.85 7.00 -22.24
C ALA A 111 -8.96 6.04 -21.79
N ARG A 112 -9.74 6.39 -20.78
CA ARG A 112 -10.76 5.55 -20.15
C ARG A 112 -10.23 4.18 -19.72
N VAL A 113 -9.01 4.16 -19.16
CA VAL A 113 -8.38 2.96 -18.62
C VAL A 113 -8.55 2.93 -17.12
N PRO A 114 -9.19 1.91 -16.53
CA PRO A 114 -9.27 1.74 -15.09
C PRO A 114 -7.87 1.74 -14.45
N GLN A 115 -7.73 2.46 -13.34
CA GLN A 115 -6.49 2.57 -12.57
C GLN A 115 -6.77 2.40 -11.08
N MET A 116 -5.87 1.75 -10.37
CA MET A 116 -5.89 1.78 -8.91
C MET A 116 -4.51 2.02 -8.33
N THR A 117 -4.49 2.48 -7.07
CA THR A 117 -3.30 2.46 -6.24
C THR A 117 -3.53 1.63 -4.98
N PRO A 118 -2.72 0.57 -4.76
CA PRO A 118 -2.94 -0.32 -3.61
C PRO A 118 -2.37 0.21 -2.30
N MET A 119 -1.42 1.16 -2.31
CA MET A 119 -0.67 1.52 -1.11
C MET A 119 -0.55 3.02 -0.84
N ASN A 120 -0.93 3.89 -1.77
CA ASN A 120 -0.88 5.32 -1.52
C ASN A 120 -1.87 5.75 -0.44
N SER A 121 -1.45 6.72 0.38
CA SER A 121 -2.23 7.23 1.50
C SER A 121 -2.70 8.67 1.34
N ALA A 122 -2.38 9.33 0.23
CA ALA A 122 -2.78 10.72 0.01
C ALA A 122 -4.28 10.82 -0.31
N ASP A 123 -5.01 11.49 0.57
CA ASP A 123 -6.47 11.68 0.47
C ASP A 123 -6.85 12.47 -0.79
N TYR A 124 -5.96 13.35 -1.28
CA TYR A 124 -6.22 14.19 -2.46
C TYR A 124 -6.36 13.39 -3.77
N LEU A 125 -5.83 12.18 -3.84
CA LEU A 125 -5.91 11.34 -5.05
C LEU A 125 -7.34 11.02 -5.48
N THR A 126 -8.27 11.01 -4.53
CA THR A 126 -9.69 10.73 -4.78
C THR A 126 -10.59 11.94 -4.59
N THR A 127 -10.05 13.09 -4.15
CA THR A 127 -10.83 14.30 -3.85
C THR A 127 -10.54 15.47 -4.77
N GLN A 128 -9.36 15.54 -5.41
CA GLN A 128 -8.99 16.63 -6.31
C GLN A 128 -9.41 16.42 -7.76
N LEU A 129 -9.45 15.16 -8.22
CA LEU A 129 -9.91 14.80 -9.55
C LEU A 129 -11.15 13.91 -9.43
N ASP A 130 -12.26 14.31 -10.07
CA ASP A 130 -13.43 13.45 -10.24
C ASP A 130 -13.15 12.44 -11.36
N ASN A 131 -12.25 11.50 -11.10
CA ASN A 131 -11.85 10.48 -12.06
C ASN A 131 -12.66 9.19 -11.86
N PRO A 132 -13.64 8.88 -12.71
CA PRO A 132 -14.47 7.67 -12.56
C PRO A 132 -13.72 6.37 -12.86
N TYR A 133 -12.49 6.45 -13.32
CA TYR A 133 -11.63 5.30 -13.64
C TYR A 133 -10.54 5.04 -12.58
N PHE A 134 -10.56 5.76 -11.46
CA PHE A 134 -9.52 5.64 -10.43
C PHE A 134 -10.09 5.12 -9.10
N TRP A 135 -9.36 4.20 -8.47
CA TRP A 135 -9.64 3.68 -7.13
C TRP A 135 -8.39 3.69 -6.25
N GLN A 136 -8.61 3.90 -4.97
CA GLN A 136 -7.58 3.82 -3.95
C GLN A 136 -7.92 2.70 -2.98
N THR A 137 -7.02 1.71 -2.84
CA THR A 137 -7.19 0.58 -1.92
C THR A 137 -6.22 0.61 -0.76
N GLY A 138 -5.25 1.54 -0.77
CA GLY A 138 -4.40 1.83 0.38
C GLY A 138 -5.15 2.58 1.48
N PRO A 139 -4.73 2.44 2.74
CA PRO A 139 -5.32 3.19 3.84
C PRO A 139 -4.98 4.67 3.73
N LEU A 140 -6.01 5.52 3.74
CA LEU A 140 -5.85 6.98 3.70
C LEU A 140 -5.03 7.49 4.88
N GLY A 141 -4.30 8.60 4.68
CA GLY A 141 -3.56 9.28 5.74
C GLY A 141 -4.48 9.70 6.91
N SER A 142 -5.66 10.20 6.59
CA SER A 142 -6.70 10.53 7.58
C SER A 142 -7.13 9.32 8.43
N VAL A 143 -7.24 8.14 7.81
CA VAL A 143 -7.57 6.87 8.52
C VAL A 143 -6.43 6.45 9.45
N GLN A 144 -5.20 6.57 9.01
CA GLN A 144 -4.01 6.27 9.83
C GLN A 144 -3.97 7.15 11.08
N ILE A 145 -4.16 8.46 10.90
CA ILE A 145 -4.19 9.43 12.00
C ILE A 145 -5.33 9.11 12.98
N ALA A 146 -6.52 8.82 12.47
CA ALA A 146 -7.67 8.48 13.30
C ALA A 146 -7.42 7.22 14.15
N THR A 147 -6.77 6.19 13.55
CA THR A 147 -6.41 4.95 14.26
C THR A 147 -5.39 5.18 15.36
N LEU A 148 -4.32 5.95 15.09
CA LEU A 148 -3.33 6.31 16.10
C LEU A 148 -3.95 7.12 17.24
N LEU A 149 -4.83 8.06 16.92
CA LEU A 149 -5.52 8.86 17.93
C LEU A 149 -6.46 8.02 18.77
N ALA A 150 -7.20 7.09 18.17
CA ALA A 150 -8.04 6.17 18.93
C ALA A 150 -7.20 5.31 19.89
N HIS A 151 -6.05 4.81 19.43
CA HIS A 151 -5.10 4.12 20.30
C HIS A 151 -4.55 5.03 21.42
N ALA A 152 -4.16 6.26 21.12
CA ALA A 152 -3.67 7.22 22.10
C ALA A 152 -4.72 7.52 23.19
N ARG A 153 -5.99 7.62 22.79
CA ARG A 153 -7.10 7.81 23.75
C ARG A 153 -7.23 6.66 24.74
N THR A 154 -6.93 5.41 24.33
CA THR A 154 -6.91 4.27 25.28
C THR A 154 -5.79 4.39 26.32
N LYS A 155 -4.78 5.22 26.07
CA LYS A 155 -3.66 5.50 26.98
C LYS A 155 -3.86 6.79 27.78
N ASN A 156 -4.94 7.53 27.53
CA ASN A 156 -5.28 8.80 28.21
C ASN A 156 -4.23 9.91 28.07
N PHE A 157 -3.42 9.91 27.02
CA PHE A 157 -2.43 10.97 26.80
C PHE A 157 -3.12 12.33 26.64
N LYS A 158 -2.60 13.33 27.35
CA LYS A 158 -3.08 14.73 27.32
C LYS A 158 -2.05 15.68 26.73
N ARG A 159 -0.75 15.33 26.84
CA ARG A 159 0.38 16.17 26.46
C ARG A 159 1.33 15.34 25.60
N VAL A 160 1.43 15.70 24.34
CA VAL A 160 2.23 14.91 23.37
C VAL A 160 3.23 15.78 22.63
N ALA A 161 4.29 15.15 22.13
CA ALA A 161 5.17 15.77 21.15
C ALA A 161 4.82 15.26 19.74
N LEU A 162 5.02 16.11 18.74
CA LEU A 162 4.89 15.78 17.34
C LEU A 162 6.24 16.04 16.66
N ILE A 163 6.71 15.09 15.84
CA ILE A 163 7.89 15.26 15.02
C ILE A 163 7.61 14.83 13.57
N THR A 164 8.04 15.67 12.63
CA THR A 164 7.86 15.47 11.19
C THR A 164 9.19 15.63 10.46
N ASP A 165 9.22 15.36 9.16
CA ASP A 165 10.31 15.82 8.31
C ASP A 165 9.91 17.09 7.52
N ASN A 166 10.87 17.73 6.85
CA ASN A 166 10.67 18.96 6.08
C ASN A 166 10.20 18.73 4.65
N SER A 167 9.78 17.52 4.28
CA SER A 167 9.16 17.25 2.98
C SER A 167 7.72 17.76 2.93
N ASP A 168 7.21 18.01 1.73
CA ASP A 168 5.81 18.38 1.53
C ASP A 168 4.85 17.34 2.13
N LEU A 169 5.18 16.04 2.00
CA LEU A 169 4.42 14.95 2.59
C LEU A 169 4.47 15.00 4.12
N GLY A 170 5.66 15.11 4.71
CA GLY A 170 5.84 15.21 6.16
C GLY A 170 5.09 16.38 6.74
N GLN A 171 5.18 17.56 6.10
CA GLN A 171 4.47 18.76 6.52
C GLN A 171 2.95 18.62 6.39
N ALA A 172 2.44 18.03 5.31
CA ALA A 172 1.01 17.79 5.11
C ALA A 172 0.45 16.83 6.18
N ILE A 173 1.16 15.72 6.44
CA ILE A 173 0.78 14.76 7.47
C ILE A 173 0.85 15.40 8.86
N GLY A 174 1.91 16.16 9.17
CA GLY A 174 2.06 16.88 10.43
C GLY A 174 0.91 17.86 10.69
N LYS A 175 0.53 18.65 9.67
CA LYS A 175 -0.62 19.56 9.75
C LYS A 175 -1.94 18.81 10.05
N ALA A 176 -2.16 17.68 9.38
CA ALA A 176 -3.35 16.85 9.60
C ALA A 176 -3.36 16.25 11.01
N PHE A 177 -2.20 15.77 11.51
CA PHE A 177 -2.05 15.31 12.88
C PHE A 177 -2.37 16.39 13.91
N ARG A 178 -1.76 17.58 13.76
CA ARG A 178 -2.01 18.72 14.64
C ARG A 178 -3.49 19.02 14.75
N GLY A 179 -4.16 19.26 13.63
CA GLY A 179 -5.59 19.56 13.64
C GLY A 179 -6.46 18.46 14.24
N THR A 180 -6.04 17.21 14.17
CA THR A 180 -6.75 16.07 14.74
C THR A 180 -6.51 15.96 16.25
N LEU A 181 -5.28 16.16 16.73
CA LEU A 181 -4.95 16.17 18.17
C LEU A 181 -5.64 17.33 18.89
N GLU A 182 -5.62 18.53 18.32
CA GLU A 182 -6.29 19.72 18.85
C GLU A 182 -7.80 19.50 19.01
N LYS A 183 -8.47 18.97 17.97
CA LYS A 183 -9.90 18.61 18.04
C LYS A 183 -10.20 17.54 19.09
N ALA A 184 -9.23 16.71 19.41
CA ALA A 184 -9.34 15.68 20.45
C ALA A 184 -9.07 16.21 21.86
N GLY A 185 -8.71 17.49 22.03
CA GLY A 185 -8.31 18.09 23.30
C GLY A 185 -6.95 17.59 23.81
N ILE A 186 -6.09 17.13 22.92
CA ILE A 186 -4.72 16.69 23.23
C ILE A 186 -3.77 17.85 22.92
N GLN A 187 -3.03 18.30 23.92
CA GLN A 187 -2.08 19.39 23.81
C GLN A 187 -0.77 18.93 23.15
N ILE A 188 -0.33 19.62 22.12
CA ILE A 188 1.02 19.44 21.56
C ILE A 188 1.97 20.36 22.34
N VAL A 189 2.82 19.77 23.17
CA VAL A 189 3.76 20.50 24.03
C VAL A 189 5.12 20.74 23.40
N ALA A 190 5.44 20.03 22.34
CA ALA A 190 6.59 20.25 21.47
C ALA A 190 6.26 19.80 20.05
N GLU A 191 6.66 20.60 19.07
CA GLU A 191 6.55 20.25 17.66
C GLU A 191 7.90 20.55 17.00
N GLU A 192 8.51 19.51 16.41
CA GLU A 192 9.84 19.59 15.84
C GLU A 192 9.87 19.01 14.43
N VAL A 193 10.82 19.51 13.63
CA VAL A 193 11.04 19.09 12.26
C VAL A 193 12.47 18.60 12.11
N VAL A 194 12.65 17.39 11.58
CA VAL A 194 13.96 16.88 11.19
C VAL A 194 14.13 17.11 9.70
N SER A 195 15.18 17.85 9.32
CA SER A 195 15.46 18.09 7.90
C SER A 195 15.91 16.81 7.20
N ARG A 196 15.45 16.59 5.98
CA ARG A 196 15.96 15.53 5.13
C ARG A 196 17.45 15.75 4.87
N GLY A 197 18.23 14.66 4.99
CA GLY A 197 19.67 14.70 4.90
C GLY A 197 20.37 15.24 6.15
N ALA A 198 19.64 15.45 7.25
CA ALA A 198 20.27 15.73 8.55
C ALA A 198 21.23 14.60 8.95
N THR A 199 22.26 14.96 9.73
CA THR A 199 23.21 13.99 10.29
C THR A 199 22.90 13.61 11.73
N THR A 200 21.99 14.35 12.38
CA THR A 200 21.54 14.12 13.76
C THR A 200 20.14 14.68 13.97
N ALA A 201 19.38 14.10 14.91
CA ALA A 201 18.13 14.63 15.43
C ALA A 201 18.25 15.06 16.90
N MET A 202 19.48 15.15 17.43
CA MET A 202 19.74 15.47 18.84
C MET A 202 19.14 16.79 19.28
N PRO A 203 19.26 17.93 18.55
CA PRO A 203 18.68 19.20 18.98
C PRO A 203 17.17 19.13 19.13
N GLN A 204 16.46 18.47 18.18
CA GLN A 204 15.01 18.29 18.21
C GLN A 204 14.61 17.43 19.42
N MET A 205 15.29 16.32 19.63
CA MET A 205 15.00 15.42 20.73
C MET A 205 15.31 16.01 22.11
N GLN A 206 16.30 16.92 22.23
CA GLN A 206 16.54 17.68 23.47
C GLN A 206 15.39 18.61 23.81
N LYS A 207 14.83 19.33 22.82
CA LYS A 207 13.66 20.18 23.00
C LYS A 207 12.41 19.36 23.39
N ILE A 208 12.19 18.25 22.70
CA ILE A 208 11.08 17.33 23.04
C ILE A 208 11.24 16.81 24.47
N ARG A 209 12.44 16.38 24.86
CA ARG A 209 12.70 15.94 26.24
C ARG A 209 12.41 17.06 27.27
N ALA A 210 12.84 18.29 26.99
CA ALA A 210 12.60 19.43 27.87
C ALA A 210 11.11 19.77 28.03
N ALA A 211 10.29 19.55 27.01
CA ALA A 211 8.84 19.74 27.07
C ALA A 211 8.11 18.65 27.87
N ASN A 212 8.80 17.57 28.23
CA ASN A 212 8.28 16.45 29.04
C ASN A 212 6.91 15.95 28.57
N PRO A 213 6.79 15.42 27.33
CA PRO A 213 5.54 14.87 26.82
C PRO A 213 5.25 13.49 27.44
N GLU A 214 3.99 13.09 27.44
CA GLU A 214 3.54 11.75 27.83
C GLU A 214 3.75 10.72 26.72
N ALA A 215 3.81 11.18 25.45
CA ALA A 215 4.08 10.37 24.28
C ALA A 215 4.64 11.24 23.14
N MET A 216 5.30 10.61 22.17
CA MET A 216 5.76 11.26 20.95
C MET A 216 5.14 10.58 19.71
N PHE A 217 4.65 11.39 18.78
CA PHE A 217 4.13 10.94 17.49
C PHE A 217 5.12 11.27 16.38
N LEU A 218 5.44 10.25 15.57
CA LEU A 218 6.19 10.41 14.32
C LEU A 218 5.21 10.46 13.15
N ALA A 219 5.16 11.59 12.46
CA ALA A 219 4.20 11.83 11.39
C ALA A 219 4.91 12.11 10.06
N GLY A 220 4.91 11.16 9.14
CA GLY A 220 5.45 11.33 7.79
C GLY A 220 6.97 11.36 7.68
N VAL A 221 7.70 10.95 8.73
CA VAL A 221 9.17 10.90 8.73
C VAL A 221 9.67 9.66 8.00
N LEU A 222 10.65 9.80 7.11
CA LEU A 222 11.22 8.68 6.37
C LEU A 222 12.31 7.92 7.17
N THR A 223 12.76 6.82 6.57
CA THR A 223 13.60 5.82 7.25
C THR A 223 14.89 6.40 7.84
N ALA A 224 15.62 7.21 7.06
CA ALA A 224 16.92 7.75 7.50
C ALA A 224 16.76 8.67 8.72
N GLU A 225 15.82 9.60 8.66
CA GLU A 225 15.52 10.56 9.73
C GLU A 225 14.94 9.87 10.96
N ASN A 226 14.11 8.85 10.79
CA ASN A 226 13.59 8.04 11.90
C ASN A 226 14.72 7.36 12.68
N VAL A 227 15.73 6.80 11.99
CA VAL A 227 16.90 6.19 12.66
C VAL A 227 17.67 7.21 13.49
N LEU A 228 17.82 8.46 13.01
CA LEU A 228 18.45 9.53 13.78
C LEU A 228 17.65 9.89 15.03
N ILE A 229 16.33 9.95 14.92
CA ILE A 229 15.41 10.20 16.04
C ILE A 229 15.56 9.09 17.09
N PHE A 230 15.54 7.82 16.68
CA PHE A 230 15.67 6.68 17.60
C PHE A 230 17.03 6.63 18.31
N ARG A 231 18.12 6.96 17.59
CA ARG A 231 19.45 7.10 18.21
C ARG A 231 19.48 8.18 19.26
N ALA A 232 19.00 9.39 18.94
CA ALA A 232 18.94 10.50 19.87
C ALA A 232 18.00 10.20 21.07
N TYR A 233 16.87 9.55 20.83
CA TYR A 233 15.93 9.09 21.87
C TYR A 233 16.65 8.17 22.88
N LYS A 234 17.36 7.16 22.39
CA LYS A 234 18.10 6.20 23.22
C LYS A 234 19.25 6.89 23.97
N GLU A 235 20.03 7.71 23.29
CA GLU A 235 21.18 8.42 23.87
C GLU A 235 20.77 9.38 25.00
N LEU A 236 19.64 10.06 24.84
CA LEU A 236 19.07 10.93 25.87
C LEU A 236 18.41 10.18 27.03
N GLY A 237 18.25 8.86 26.94
CA GLY A 237 17.63 8.03 27.97
C GLY A 237 16.15 8.34 28.22
N VAL A 238 15.45 8.91 27.23
CA VAL A 238 14.02 9.22 27.32
C VAL A 238 13.18 7.96 27.38
N LYS A 239 12.02 8.03 28.09
CA LYS A 239 11.17 6.88 28.39
C LYS A 239 9.73 6.99 27.90
N PHE A 240 9.29 8.16 27.38
CA PHE A 240 7.94 8.28 26.85
C PHE A 240 7.76 7.40 25.61
N PRO A 241 6.56 6.80 25.41
CA PRO A 241 6.31 5.92 24.28
C PRO A 241 6.34 6.69 22.95
N ILE A 242 6.77 5.98 21.89
CA ILE A 242 6.77 6.47 20.53
C ILE A 242 5.65 5.77 19.75
N HIS A 243 4.85 6.57 19.05
CA HIS A 243 3.80 6.12 18.15
C HIS A 243 4.05 6.67 16.76
N SER A 244 3.98 5.83 15.74
CA SER A 244 4.27 6.23 14.37
C SER A 244 3.12 5.95 13.42
N SER A 245 3.09 6.74 12.37
CA SER A 245 2.32 6.43 11.17
C SER A 245 2.83 5.16 10.49
N TYR A 246 2.15 4.75 9.44
CA TYR A 246 2.46 3.62 8.57
C TYR A 246 3.92 3.53 8.10
N ASN A 247 4.67 4.64 8.10
CA ASN A 247 6.07 4.65 7.64
C ASN A 247 6.98 3.67 8.40
N LEU A 248 6.63 3.29 9.62
CA LEU A 248 7.37 2.27 10.37
C LEU A 248 6.92 0.82 10.10
N SER A 249 5.93 0.60 9.24
CA SER A 249 5.52 -0.76 8.90
C SER A 249 6.51 -1.50 7.98
N VAL A 250 7.56 -0.83 7.51
CA VAL A 250 8.54 -1.40 6.58
C VAL A 250 9.58 -2.22 7.34
N PRO A 251 9.78 -3.51 7.00
CA PRO A 251 10.69 -4.40 7.73
C PRO A 251 12.16 -3.98 7.75
N ILE A 252 12.57 -3.06 6.88
CA ILE A 252 13.95 -2.56 6.86
C ILE A 252 14.41 -2.03 8.22
N TYR A 253 13.50 -1.52 9.05
CA TYR A 253 13.81 -1.04 10.40
C TYR A 253 14.37 -2.14 11.32
N GLU A 254 13.97 -3.39 11.12
CA GLU A 254 14.50 -4.55 11.86
C GLU A 254 16.02 -4.70 11.69
N THR A 255 16.56 -4.15 10.61
CA THR A 255 17.98 -4.15 10.30
C THR A 255 18.65 -2.81 10.63
N VAL A 256 18.14 -1.70 10.06
CA VAL A 256 18.83 -0.39 10.15
C VAL A 256 18.63 0.30 11.50
N ALA A 257 17.62 -0.08 12.27
CA ALA A 257 17.32 0.45 13.60
C ALA A 257 17.39 -0.62 14.71
N LYS A 258 18.12 -1.71 14.47
CA LYS A 258 18.28 -2.79 15.44
C LYS A 258 18.78 -2.28 16.79
N GLY A 259 18.14 -2.70 17.87
CA GLY A 259 18.41 -2.24 19.23
C GLY A 259 17.86 -0.86 19.57
N LEU A 260 17.07 -0.23 18.68
CA LEU A 260 16.54 1.12 18.86
C LEU A 260 15.01 1.20 18.86
N ILE A 261 14.33 0.19 18.37
CA ILE A 261 12.88 0.27 18.05
C ILE A 261 11.99 -0.55 18.97
N ASP A 262 12.55 -1.30 19.90
CA ASP A 262 11.77 -2.14 20.82
C ASP A 262 10.76 -1.28 21.61
N GLY A 263 9.50 -1.71 21.64
CA GLY A 263 8.39 -0.99 22.28
C GLY A 263 7.76 0.13 21.45
N ILE A 264 8.33 0.50 20.29
CA ILE A 264 7.70 1.50 19.40
C ILE A 264 6.47 0.90 18.75
N THR A 265 5.37 1.66 18.76
CA THR A 265 4.13 1.27 18.08
C THR A 265 3.97 2.01 16.76
N PHE A 266 3.33 1.37 15.80
CA PHE A 266 3.07 1.95 14.48
C PHE A 266 1.74 1.45 13.92
N VAL A 267 1.15 2.26 13.05
CA VAL A 267 -0.06 1.86 12.32
C VAL A 267 0.32 0.91 11.19
N ASP A 268 -0.46 -0.13 11.00
CA ASP A 268 -0.29 -1.07 9.90
C ASP A 268 -1.67 -1.47 9.34
N ALA A 269 -1.68 -1.91 8.11
CA ALA A 269 -2.82 -2.57 7.49
C ALA A 269 -2.58 -4.09 7.34
N TYR A 270 -1.60 -4.64 8.03
CA TYR A 270 -1.24 -6.05 7.99
C TYR A 270 -1.46 -6.68 9.36
N ASP A 271 -2.52 -7.48 9.47
CA ASP A 271 -2.87 -8.20 10.69
C ASP A 271 -2.35 -9.64 10.59
N PRO A 272 -1.25 -10.00 11.27
CA PRO A 272 -0.64 -11.34 11.18
C PRO A 272 -1.57 -12.45 11.70
N GLU A 273 -2.64 -12.12 12.41
CA GLU A 273 -3.61 -13.10 12.89
C GLU A 273 -4.75 -13.36 11.90
N LYS A 274 -4.82 -12.59 10.82
CA LYS A 274 -5.82 -12.75 9.78
C LYS A 274 -5.62 -14.05 8.99
N PRO A 275 -6.66 -14.87 8.76
CA PRO A 275 -6.53 -16.11 8.01
C PRO A 275 -5.96 -15.93 6.60
N GLU A 276 -6.38 -14.87 5.90
CA GLU A 276 -5.91 -14.53 4.55
C GLU A 276 -4.41 -14.21 4.52
N VAL A 277 -3.90 -13.57 5.59
CA VAL A 277 -2.46 -13.32 5.75
C VAL A 277 -1.70 -14.64 5.89
N LYS A 278 -2.15 -15.51 6.79
CA LYS A 278 -1.50 -16.82 7.02
C LYS A 278 -1.47 -17.69 5.76
N GLN A 279 -2.56 -17.66 4.97
CA GLN A 279 -2.64 -18.36 3.68
C GLN A 279 -1.66 -17.78 2.66
N PHE A 280 -1.64 -16.44 2.53
CA PHE A 280 -0.73 -15.74 1.65
C PHE A 280 0.75 -16.00 1.99
N GLU A 281 1.12 -15.90 3.28
CA GLU A 281 2.48 -16.16 3.75
C GLU A 281 2.93 -17.60 3.41
N ALA A 282 2.07 -18.59 3.69
CA ALA A 282 2.37 -19.98 3.39
C ALA A 282 2.53 -20.22 1.88
N ALA A 283 1.65 -19.67 1.05
CA ALA A 283 1.70 -19.79 -0.40
C ALA A 283 2.93 -19.10 -0.99
N TYR A 284 3.24 -17.87 -0.54
CA TYR A 284 4.39 -17.12 -0.98
C TYR A 284 5.70 -17.82 -0.61
N LYS A 285 5.83 -18.25 0.65
CA LYS A 285 7.01 -18.99 1.13
C LYS A 285 7.23 -20.28 0.33
N LYS A 286 6.16 -21.04 0.06
CA LYS A 286 6.23 -22.25 -0.78
C LYS A 286 6.72 -21.94 -2.20
N ALA A 287 6.27 -20.83 -2.79
CA ALA A 287 6.59 -20.49 -4.18
C ALA A 287 7.96 -19.79 -4.33
N LYS A 288 8.35 -18.96 -3.36
CA LYS A 288 9.53 -18.09 -3.46
C LYS A 288 10.69 -18.51 -2.55
N GLY A 289 10.50 -19.47 -1.65
CA GLY A 289 11.52 -19.95 -0.71
C GLY A 289 11.90 -18.96 0.41
N LYS A 290 11.18 -17.84 0.51
CA LYS A 290 11.38 -16.79 1.53
C LYS A 290 10.03 -16.33 2.07
N ASP A 291 10.00 -15.83 3.30
CA ASP A 291 8.80 -15.21 3.86
C ASP A 291 8.52 -13.87 3.15
N PRO A 292 7.24 -13.53 2.90
CA PRO A 292 6.90 -12.21 2.36
C PRO A 292 7.06 -11.13 3.44
N GLN A 293 7.25 -9.91 3.00
CA GLN A 293 7.05 -8.72 3.84
C GLN A 293 5.59 -8.29 3.77
N ASN A 294 5.10 -7.53 4.75
CA ASN A 294 3.74 -7.00 4.76
C ASN A 294 3.39 -6.23 3.46
N LEU A 295 4.34 -5.47 2.91
CA LEU A 295 4.14 -4.69 1.69
C LEU A 295 3.82 -5.54 0.44
N HIS A 296 4.23 -6.81 0.40
CA HIS A 296 3.85 -7.71 -0.69
C HIS A 296 2.33 -7.88 -0.77
N GLY A 297 1.64 -7.83 0.38
CA GLY A 297 0.18 -7.94 0.45
C GLY A 297 -0.55 -6.87 -0.35
N TYR A 298 -0.03 -5.64 -0.41
CA TYR A 298 -0.66 -4.57 -1.18
C TYR A 298 -0.69 -4.85 -2.68
N GLY A 299 0.45 -5.24 -3.23
CA GLY A 299 0.53 -5.58 -4.66
C GLY A 299 -0.27 -6.84 -5.00
N TYR A 300 -0.20 -7.85 -4.13
CA TYR A 300 -0.99 -9.05 -4.27
C TYR A 300 -2.49 -8.75 -4.30
N ASP A 301 -3.01 -8.01 -3.32
CA ASP A 301 -4.41 -7.58 -3.29
C ASP A 301 -4.79 -6.73 -4.50
N GLY A 302 -3.88 -5.84 -4.94
CA GLY A 302 -4.10 -5.04 -6.14
C GLY A 302 -4.40 -5.89 -7.37
N VAL A 303 -3.58 -6.90 -7.65
CA VAL A 303 -3.78 -7.81 -8.79
C VAL A 303 -5.01 -8.69 -8.59
N MET A 304 -5.26 -9.19 -7.38
CA MET A 304 -6.42 -10.03 -7.09
C MET A 304 -7.74 -9.27 -7.22
N LEU A 305 -7.79 -7.99 -6.83
CA LEU A 305 -8.94 -7.11 -7.02
C LEU A 305 -9.22 -6.87 -8.50
N VAL A 306 -8.18 -6.59 -9.31
CA VAL A 306 -8.32 -6.45 -10.77
C VAL A 306 -8.82 -7.76 -11.38
N ALA A 307 -8.30 -8.89 -10.93
CA ALA A 307 -8.74 -10.19 -11.39
C ALA A 307 -10.22 -10.47 -11.06
N ASP A 308 -10.68 -10.10 -9.85
CA ASP A 308 -12.09 -10.26 -9.47
C ASP A 308 -12.99 -9.33 -10.31
N ALA A 309 -12.55 -8.09 -10.59
CA ALA A 309 -13.27 -7.18 -11.47
C ALA A 309 -13.41 -7.73 -12.90
N ILE A 310 -12.33 -8.29 -13.46
CA ILE A 310 -12.36 -8.89 -14.81
C ILE A 310 -13.28 -10.12 -14.85
N ARG A 311 -13.23 -10.99 -13.83
CA ARG A 311 -14.13 -12.15 -13.73
C ARG A 311 -15.59 -11.74 -13.65
N ARG A 312 -15.92 -10.74 -12.84
CA ARG A 312 -17.29 -10.20 -12.71
C ARG A 312 -17.78 -9.53 -13.99
N ALA A 313 -16.89 -8.81 -14.66
CA ALA A 313 -17.19 -8.20 -15.96
C ALA A 313 -17.43 -9.25 -17.07
N GLY A 314 -16.89 -10.46 -16.89
CA GLY A 314 -16.87 -11.50 -17.93
C GLY A 314 -16.21 -11.03 -19.23
N SER A 315 -15.34 -10.00 -19.15
CA SER A 315 -14.81 -9.27 -20.30
C SER A 315 -13.53 -8.53 -19.96
N THR A 316 -12.72 -8.25 -20.97
CA THR A 316 -11.58 -7.32 -20.90
C THR A 316 -11.92 -5.90 -21.38
N ASP A 317 -13.19 -5.64 -21.66
CA ASP A 317 -13.69 -4.29 -21.97
C ASP A 317 -13.51 -3.38 -20.73
N LYS A 318 -12.90 -2.23 -20.95
CA LYS A 318 -12.50 -1.30 -19.87
C LYS A 318 -13.70 -0.71 -19.13
N GLU A 319 -14.80 -0.43 -19.83
CA GLU A 319 -16.03 0.10 -19.21
C GLU A 319 -16.73 -0.97 -18.36
N LYS A 320 -16.77 -2.22 -18.84
CA LYS A 320 -17.31 -3.33 -18.07
C LYS A 320 -16.47 -3.61 -16.83
N ILE A 321 -15.12 -3.54 -16.92
CA ILE A 321 -14.24 -3.67 -15.77
C ILE A 321 -14.48 -2.51 -14.78
N ARG A 322 -14.57 -1.27 -15.27
CA ARG A 322 -14.92 -0.09 -14.45
C ARG A 322 -16.24 -0.28 -13.70
N ALA A 323 -17.27 -0.73 -14.39
CA ALA A 323 -18.56 -0.99 -13.77
C ALA A 323 -18.49 -2.12 -12.73
N ALA A 324 -17.75 -3.19 -13.02
CA ALA A 324 -17.55 -4.31 -12.10
C ALA A 324 -16.83 -3.91 -10.81
N MET A 325 -15.93 -2.93 -10.86
CA MET A 325 -15.24 -2.40 -9.66
C MET A 325 -16.23 -1.90 -8.60
N GLN A 326 -17.37 -1.30 -9.01
CA GLN A 326 -18.37 -0.77 -8.09
C GLN A 326 -19.18 -1.85 -7.35
N SER A 327 -19.14 -3.09 -7.81
CA SER A 327 -19.81 -4.23 -7.17
C SER A 327 -18.86 -5.13 -6.38
N LEU A 328 -17.57 -4.75 -6.31
CA LEU A 328 -16.58 -5.55 -5.60
C LEU A 328 -16.83 -5.60 -4.09
N SER A 329 -16.69 -6.79 -3.55
CA SER A 329 -16.51 -7.05 -2.11
C SER A 329 -15.49 -8.16 -1.98
N TYR A 330 -14.26 -7.81 -1.61
CA TYR A 330 -13.11 -8.71 -1.60
C TYR A 330 -12.43 -8.74 -0.23
N SER A 331 -12.20 -9.93 0.33
CA SER A 331 -11.39 -10.13 1.53
C SER A 331 -9.96 -10.39 1.08
N GLY A 332 -9.11 -9.37 1.22
CA GLY A 332 -7.71 -9.43 0.81
C GLY A 332 -6.76 -9.79 1.95
N VAL A 333 -5.48 -9.76 1.66
CA VAL A 333 -4.41 -9.90 2.64
C VAL A 333 -4.36 -8.69 3.57
N MET A 334 -4.48 -7.48 3.00
CA MET A 334 -4.39 -6.25 3.77
C MET A 334 -5.68 -5.96 4.54
N GLY A 335 -5.53 -5.16 5.59
CA GLY A 335 -6.59 -4.81 6.53
C GLY A 335 -6.72 -5.77 7.70
N ALA A 336 -7.32 -5.29 8.79
CA ALA A 336 -7.62 -6.07 9.98
C ALA A 336 -8.54 -7.26 9.68
N LYS A 337 -8.56 -8.25 10.55
CA LYS A 337 -9.46 -9.40 10.46
C LYS A 337 -10.91 -8.97 10.24
N GLY A 338 -11.56 -9.50 9.21
CA GLY A 338 -12.93 -9.18 8.81
C GLY A 338 -13.06 -7.96 7.89
N MET A 339 -12.00 -7.19 7.65
CA MET A 339 -12.01 -6.10 6.68
C MET A 339 -12.20 -6.64 5.27
N ARG A 340 -13.04 -5.94 4.51
CA ARG A 340 -13.27 -6.21 3.09
C ARG A 340 -13.13 -4.93 2.29
N TYR A 341 -12.45 -5.00 1.16
CA TYR A 341 -12.50 -3.95 0.16
C TYR A 341 -13.90 -3.88 -0.44
N SER A 342 -14.45 -2.67 -0.56
CA SER A 342 -15.70 -2.44 -1.27
C SER A 342 -15.75 -1.04 -1.86
N PHE A 343 -16.36 -0.92 -3.04
CA PHE A 343 -16.46 0.33 -3.79
C PHE A 343 -17.92 0.59 -4.16
N PRO A 344 -18.80 0.89 -3.19
CA PRO A 344 -20.17 1.26 -3.52
C PRO A 344 -20.20 2.50 -4.42
N GLU A 345 -21.32 2.70 -5.11
CA GLU A 345 -21.48 3.81 -6.04
C GLU A 345 -21.05 5.15 -5.43
N GLY A 346 -20.29 5.92 -6.19
CA GLY A 346 -19.72 7.19 -5.75
C GLY A 346 -18.48 7.08 -4.84
N LYS A 347 -18.12 5.89 -4.32
CA LYS A 347 -16.90 5.70 -3.52
C LYS A 347 -15.72 5.23 -4.35
N ARG A 348 -14.60 5.92 -4.19
CA ARG A 348 -13.32 5.62 -4.86
C ARG A 348 -12.29 5.00 -3.92
N VAL A 349 -12.56 5.03 -2.62
CA VAL A 349 -11.69 4.44 -1.58
C VAL A 349 -12.31 3.14 -1.12
N GLY A 350 -11.59 2.04 -1.33
CA GLY A 350 -12.08 0.69 -1.01
C GLY A 350 -11.63 0.18 0.35
N PHE A 351 -10.65 0.83 0.98
CA PHE A 351 -10.18 0.44 2.30
C PHE A 351 -11.17 0.90 3.39
N ASP A 352 -11.59 -0.05 4.24
CA ASP A 352 -12.47 0.29 5.38
C ASP A 352 -11.69 1.12 6.41
N PRO A 353 -12.23 2.26 6.89
CA PRO A 353 -11.58 3.06 7.93
C PRO A 353 -11.24 2.28 9.21
N ASN A 354 -11.98 1.22 9.52
CA ASN A 354 -11.70 0.34 10.67
C ASN A 354 -10.74 -0.81 10.34
N GLY A 355 -10.21 -0.85 9.13
CA GLY A 355 -9.29 -1.89 8.66
C GLY A 355 -7.85 -1.74 9.14
N MET A 356 -7.53 -0.69 9.90
CA MET A 356 -6.18 -0.49 10.43
C MET A 356 -5.98 -1.20 11.76
N VAL A 357 -4.73 -1.59 12.01
CA VAL A 357 -4.24 -2.10 13.28
C VAL A 357 -3.08 -1.24 13.77
N VAL A 358 -2.82 -1.25 15.08
CA VAL A 358 -1.57 -0.75 15.65
C VAL A 358 -0.76 -1.95 16.11
N ARG A 359 0.47 -2.03 15.64
CA ARG A 359 1.43 -3.07 15.99
C ARG A 359 2.54 -2.48 16.85
N VAL A 360 3.28 -3.34 17.50
CA VAL A 360 4.44 -2.97 18.33
C VAL A 360 5.68 -3.70 17.83
N TYR A 361 6.83 -3.05 17.85
CA TYR A 361 8.11 -3.73 17.72
C TYR A 361 8.46 -4.45 19.03
N GLU A 362 8.71 -5.75 18.94
CA GLU A 362 9.13 -6.61 20.05
C GLU A 362 10.44 -7.31 19.67
N LYS A 363 11.48 -7.09 20.46
CA LYS A 363 12.84 -7.60 20.15
C LYS A 363 13.32 -7.22 18.75
N ASP A 364 13.10 -5.95 18.40
CA ASP A 364 13.41 -5.35 17.09
C ASP A 364 12.69 -5.99 15.89
N ARG A 365 11.59 -6.70 16.11
CA ARG A 365 10.75 -7.27 15.05
C ARG A 365 9.33 -6.74 15.13
N GLN A 366 8.68 -6.67 13.99
CA GLN A 366 7.25 -6.34 13.93
C GLN A 366 6.45 -7.40 14.69
N GLY A 367 6.12 -7.09 15.93
CA GLY A 367 5.43 -7.99 16.84
C GLY A 367 3.90 -7.99 16.65
N ARG A 368 3.21 -8.25 17.75
CA ARG A 368 1.76 -8.43 17.78
C ARG A 368 0.97 -7.14 17.54
N VAL A 369 -0.29 -7.32 17.22
CA VAL A 369 -1.29 -6.25 17.21
C VAL A 369 -1.62 -5.85 18.66
N VAL A 370 -1.59 -4.55 18.95
CA VAL A 370 -1.91 -3.98 20.26
C VAL A 370 -3.21 -3.17 20.26
N TYR A 371 -3.71 -2.87 19.05
CA TYR A 371 -4.98 -2.17 18.87
C TYR A 371 -5.54 -2.44 17.48
N VAL A 372 -6.83 -2.65 17.41
CA VAL A 372 -7.60 -2.74 16.15
C VAL A 372 -8.52 -1.53 16.09
N GLY A 373 -8.61 -0.86 14.96
CA GLY A 373 -9.49 0.28 14.75
C GLY A 373 -10.92 -0.03 15.21
N THR A 374 -11.57 0.94 15.85
CA THR A 374 -12.94 0.80 16.36
C THR A 374 -13.94 0.66 15.22
N LYS A 375 -14.90 -0.24 15.39
CA LYS A 375 -16.10 -0.36 14.55
C LYS A 375 -16.98 0.86 14.69
#